data_baf03b2033ffa0466992b8179104a793
#
_entry.id   baf03b2033ffa0466992b8179104a793
#
_cell.length_a   1.000
_cell.length_b   1.000
_cell.length_c   1.000
_cell.angle_alpha   90.00
_cell.angle_beta   90.00
_cell.angle_gamma   90.00
#
_symmetry.space_group_name_H-M   'P 1'
#
loop_
_entity.id
_entity.type
_entity.pdbx_description
1 polymer ?
#
loop_
_entity_poly.entity_id
_entity_poly.type
_entity_poly.pdbx_seq_one_letter_code
_entity_poly.pdbx_strand_id
1 'polypeptide(L)'
;MTLKQEQLEGGIIHVMLEGTLDIEGTAALEPQLTHLTTSDRTFVVMDLAKVDFMSSIGIGALVRVVKALRGRGGNMVFLSPNQVVHLILTKTRIDSLVPILFELQDACERVMEPPPKLG
;
A
#
# COMPACT_ATOMS: atom_id res chain seq x y z
N MET A 1 -3.73 -2.63 -15.30
CA MET A 1 -3.72 -2.32 -13.85
C MET A 1 -4.93 -1.48 -13.49
N THR A 2 -5.67 -1.91 -12.50
CA THR A 2 -6.84 -1.17 -12.02
C THR A 2 -6.73 -0.94 -10.52
N LEU A 3 -7.40 0.12 -10.05
CA LEU A 3 -7.49 0.45 -8.64
C LEU A 3 -8.95 0.68 -8.28
N LYS A 4 -9.41 -0.01 -7.25
CA LYS A 4 -10.73 0.22 -6.65
C LYS A 4 -10.52 0.62 -5.21
N GLN A 5 -11.43 1.40 -4.66
CA GLN A 5 -11.33 1.81 -3.26
C GLN A 5 -12.68 1.79 -2.57
N GLU A 6 -12.64 1.50 -1.29
CA GLU A 6 -13.80 1.46 -0.42
C GLU A 6 -13.48 2.22 0.87
N GLN A 7 -14.34 3.15 1.23
CA GLN A 7 -14.19 3.89 2.48
C GLN A 7 -14.65 3.02 3.65
N LEU A 8 -13.79 2.90 4.66
CA LEU A 8 -14.10 2.19 5.90
C LEU A 8 -14.17 3.20 7.04
N GLU A 9 -14.55 2.74 8.22
CA GLU A 9 -14.64 3.60 9.40
C GLU A 9 -13.26 4.10 9.83
N GLY A 10 -13.21 5.26 10.50
CA GLY A 10 -11.97 5.78 11.10
C GLY A 10 -11.01 6.44 10.12
N GLY A 11 -11.47 6.81 8.92
CA GLY A 11 -10.60 7.41 7.92
C GLY A 11 -9.74 6.41 7.17
N ILE A 12 -10.10 5.12 7.22
CA ILE A 12 -9.40 4.05 6.53
C ILE A 12 -9.97 3.88 5.13
N ILE A 13 -9.09 3.73 4.15
CA ILE A 13 -9.47 3.42 2.78
C ILE A 13 -8.88 2.05 2.42
N HIS A 14 -9.74 1.11 2.04
CA HIS A 14 -9.32 -0.18 1.50
C HIS A 14 -9.11 -0.02 0.00
N VAL A 15 -7.86 -0.01 -0.44
CA VAL A 15 -7.48 0.14 -1.84
C VAL A 15 -7.13 -1.22 -2.40
N MET A 16 -7.82 -1.64 -3.46
CA MET A 16 -7.63 -2.93 -4.10
C MET A 16 -6.99 -2.73 -5.46
N LEU A 17 -5.78 -3.24 -5.62
CA LEU A 17 -5.06 -3.21 -6.90
C LEU A 17 -5.24 -4.55 -7.62
N GLU A 18 -5.35 -4.49 -8.95
CA GLU A 18 -5.43 -5.69 -9.78
C GLU A 18 -4.57 -5.53 -11.02
N GLY A 19 -3.72 -6.51 -11.27
CA GLY A 19 -2.86 -6.57 -12.44
C GLY A 19 -1.38 -6.60 -12.11
N THR A 20 -0.56 -6.08 -13.01
CA THR A 20 0.90 -6.08 -12.89
C THR A 20 1.40 -4.68 -12.58
N LEU A 21 2.17 -4.53 -11.51
CA LEU A 21 2.73 -3.24 -11.11
C LEU A 21 4.13 -3.07 -11.73
N ASP A 22 4.15 -2.98 -13.06
CA ASP A 22 5.34 -2.70 -13.87
C ASP A 22 5.36 -1.20 -14.24
N ILE A 23 6.19 -0.82 -15.20
CA ILE A 23 6.31 0.58 -15.64
C ILE A 23 4.96 1.10 -16.12
N GLU A 24 4.28 0.37 -17.01
CA GLU A 24 3.00 0.79 -17.57
C GLU A 24 1.89 0.77 -16.53
N GLY A 25 1.82 -0.29 -15.73
CA GLY A 25 0.82 -0.41 -14.67
C GLY A 25 0.96 0.68 -13.62
N THR A 26 2.19 0.99 -13.24
CA THR A 26 2.47 2.05 -12.28
C THR A 26 2.08 3.41 -12.84
N ALA A 27 2.45 3.70 -14.09
CA ALA A 27 2.09 4.96 -14.74
C ALA A 27 0.56 5.13 -14.82
N ALA A 28 -0.17 4.05 -15.10
CA ALA A 28 -1.62 4.09 -15.17
C ALA A 28 -2.28 4.44 -13.83
N LEU A 29 -1.64 4.08 -12.71
CA LEU A 29 -2.18 4.33 -11.36
C LEU A 29 -1.68 5.64 -10.73
N GLU A 30 -0.66 6.27 -11.27
CA GLU A 30 -0.04 7.45 -10.65
C GLU A 30 -1.04 8.53 -10.22
N PRO A 31 -2.01 8.95 -11.06
CA PRO A 31 -2.96 9.97 -10.63
C PRO A 31 -3.80 9.54 -9.43
N GLN A 32 -4.25 8.28 -9.40
CA GLN A 32 -5.05 7.76 -8.30
C GLN A 32 -4.22 7.59 -7.03
N LEU A 33 -2.98 7.11 -7.16
CA LEU A 33 -2.06 6.98 -6.02
C LEU A 33 -1.74 8.33 -5.42
N THR A 34 -1.47 9.33 -6.26
CA THR A 34 -1.21 10.70 -5.81
C THR A 34 -2.41 11.27 -5.08
N HIS A 35 -3.62 11.01 -5.59
CA HIS A 35 -4.85 11.50 -4.96
C HIS A 35 -5.02 10.99 -3.52
N LEU A 36 -4.58 9.76 -3.23
CA LEU A 36 -4.63 9.22 -1.87
C LEU A 36 -3.83 10.04 -0.87
N THR A 37 -2.84 10.79 -1.32
CA THR A 37 -1.92 11.54 -0.46
C THR A 37 -2.29 13.01 -0.29
N THR A 38 -3.46 13.44 -0.79
CA THR A 38 -3.85 14.86 -0.79
C THR A 38 -4.55 15.33 0.47
N SER A 39 -4.96 14.41 1.34
CA SER A 39 -5.66 14.74 2.59
C SER A 39 -4.84 14.27 3.79
N ASP A 40 -4.99 14.99 4.91
CA ASP A 40 -4.33 14.61 6.16
C ASP A 40 -5.02 13.40 6.79
N ARG A 41 -4.26 12.64 7.57
CA ARG A 41 -4.75 11.51 8.37
C ARG A 41 -5.50 10.47 7.52
N THR A 42 -4.97 10.17 6.34
CA THR A 42 -5.48 9.10 5.48
C THR A 42 -4.75 7.80 5.80
N PHE A 43 -5.51 6.77 6.11
CA PHE A 43 -4.98 5.45 6.45
C PHE A 43 -5.38 4.46 5.35
N VAL A 44 -4.39 3.85 4.70
CA VAL A 44 -4.61 3.02 3.52
C VAL A 44 -4.28 1.57 3.83
N VAL A 45 -5.24 0.68 3.62
CA VAL A 45 -5.00 -0.76 3.54
C VAL A 45 -4.86 -1.09 2.05
N MET A 46 -3.63 -1.33 1.62
CA MET A 46 -3.31 -1.59 0.22
C MET A 46 -3.40 -3.09 -0.04
N ASP A 47 -4.52 -3.51 -0.62
CA ASP A 47 -4.80 -4.92 -0.88
C ASP A 47 -4.11 -5.35 -2.16
N LEU A 48 -3.22 -6.33 -2.02
CA LEU A 48 -2.38 -6.84 -3.11
C LEU A 48 -2.79 -8.25 -3.58
N ALA A 49 -3.94 -8.74 -3.13
CA ALA A 49 -4.36 -10.12 -3.43
C ALA A 49 -4.46 -10.41 -4.94
N LYS A 50 -4.76 -9.40 -5.74
CA LYS A 50 -4.91 -9.53 -7.19
C LYS A 50 -3.76 -8.91 -7.97
N VAL A 51 -2.66 -8.59 -7.31
CA VAL A 51 -1.42 -8.14 -7.96
C VAL A 51 -0.56 -9.37 -8.23
N ASP A 52 -0.21 -9.59 -9.50
CA ASP A 52 0.55 -10.78 -9.90
C ASP A 52 2.07 -10.58 -9.83
N PHE A 53 2.54 -9.33 -9.97
CA PHE A 53 3.98 -9.02 -9.94
C PHE A 53 4.19 -7.55 -9.64
N MET A 54 5.34 -7.21 -9.04
CA MET A 54 5.80 -5.85 -8.81
C MET A 54 7.22 -5.65 -9.31
N SER A 55 7.42 -4.62 -10.12
CA SER A 55 8.76 -4.17 -10.50
C SER A 55 9.31 -3.20 -9.45
N SER A 56 10.60 -2.88 -9.54
CA SER A 56 11.22 -1.87 -8.68
C SER A 56 10.56 -0.50 -8.82
N ILE A 57 10.06 -0.18 -10.01
CA ILE A 57 9.35 1.08 -10.25
C ILE A 57 8.03 1.11 -9.50
N GLY A 58 7.30 -0.02 -9.53
CA GLY A 58 6.05 -0.14 -8.77
C GLY A 58 6.27 -0.05 -7.27
N ILE A 59 7.29 -0.75 -6.77
CA ILE A 59 7.67 -0.68 -5.35
C ILE A 59 8.01 0.76 -4.97
N GLY A 60 8.80 1.45 -5.78
CA GLY A 60 9.18 2.84 -5.53
C GLY A 60 7.97 3.77 -5.44
N ALA A 61 6.97 3.55 -6.30
CA ALA A 61 5.73 4.34 -6.27
C ALA A 61 4.98 4.12 -4.95
N LEU A 62 4.86 2.87 -4.49
CA LEU A 62 4.17 2.57 -3.23
C LEU A 62 4.94 3.11 -2.02
N VAL A 63 6.26 3.08 -2.05
CA VAL A 63 7.09 3.68 -1.00
C VAL A 63 6.87 5.19 -0.93
N ARG A 64 6.77 5.87 -2.07
CA ARG A 64 6.47 7.32 -2.10
C ARG A 64 5.10 7.60 -1.49
N VAL A 65 4.10 6.74 -1.78
CA VAL A 65 2.76 6.89 -1.21
C VAL A 65 2.80 6.77 0.31
N VAL A 66 3.45 5.74 0.86
CA VAL A 66 3.47 5.56 2.32
C VAL A 66 4.22 6.69 3.02
N LYS A 67 5.31 7.18 2.43
CA LYS A 67 6.04 8.32 3.00
C LYS A 67 5.19 9.59 3.00
N ALA A 68 4.47 9.85 1.92
CA ALA A 68 3.58 11.00 1.84
C ALA A 68 2.43 10.89 2.83
N LEU A 69 1.82 9.71 2.97
CA LEU A 69 0.76 9.50 3.95
C LEU A 69 1.26 9.73 5.38
N ARG A 70 2.41 9.17 5.73
CA ARG A 70 3.02 9.34 7.06
C ARG A 70 3.37 10.79 7.35
N GLY A 71 3.83 11.52 6.33
CA GLY A 71 4.13 12.94 6.46
C GLY A 71 2.91 13.80 6.75
N ARG A 72 1.70 13.29 6.48
CA ARG A 72 0.43 13.97 6.74
C ARG A 72 -0.37 13.33 7.88
N GLY A 73 0.30 12.56 8.73
CA GLY A 73 -0.34 11.96 9.91
C GLY A 73 -1.12 10.69 9.63
N GLY A 74 -1.00 10.14 8.41
CA GLY A 74 -1.62 8.89 8.02
C GLY A 74 -0.64 7.72 8.03
N ASN A 75 -1.01 6.63 7.36
CA ASN A 75 -0.18 5.44 7.28
C ASN A 75 -0.69 4.51 6.18
N MET A 76 0.08 3.45 5.90
CA MET A 76 -0.31 2.41 4.96
C MET A 76 0.23 1.06 5.41
N VAL A 77 -0.56 0.02 5.22
CA VAL A 77 -0.11 -1.38 5.38
C VAL A 77 -0.48 -2.15 4.11
N PHE A 78 0.18 -3.28 3.90
CA PHE A 78 -0.14 -4.19 2.80
C PHE A 78 -1.03 -5.32 3.31
N LEU A 79 -1.97 -5.75 2.44
CA LEU A 79 -2.89 -6.83 2.75
C LEU A 79 -2.79 -7.93 1.71
N SER A 80 -2.60 -9.16 2.18
CA SER A 80 -2.73 -10.42 1.42
C SER A 80 -1.95 -10.50 0.10
N PRO A 81 -0.65 -10.14 0.05
CA PRO A 81 0.13 -10.39 -1.15
C PRO A 81 0.20 -11.90 -1.42
N ASN A 82 0.20 -12.29 -2.72
CA ASN A 82 0.45 -13.67 -3.08
C ASN A 82 1.92 -14.03 -2.81
N GLN A 83 2.30 -15.31 -3.00
CA GLN A 83 3.67 -15.76 -2.71
C GLN A 83 4.73 -14.99 -3.48
N VAL A 84 4.49 -14.69 -4.75
CA VAL A 84 5.47 -13.97 -5.59
C VAL A 84 5.66 -12.55 -5.07
N VAL A 85 4.58 -11.83 -4.85
CA VAL A 85 4.64 -10.45 -4.36
C VAL A 85 5.20 -10.41 -2.94
N HIS A 86 4.79 -11.33 -2.08
CA HIS A 86 5.32 -11.43 -0.72
C HIS A 86 6.84 -11.62 -0.74
N LEU A 87 7.33 -12.51 -1.60
CA LEU A 87 8.77 -12.75 -1.73
C LEU A 87 9.50 -11.47 -2.18
N ILE A 88 8.94 -10.75 -3.15
CA ILE A 88 9.52 -9.49 -3.62
C ILE A 88 9.60 -8.47 -2.49
N LEU A 89 8.53 -8.32 -1.71
CA LEU A 89 8.48 -7.37 -0.59
C LEU A 89 9.48 -7.72 0.51
N THR A 90 9.65 -9.00 0.82
CA THR A 90 10.59 -9.43 1.86
C THR A 90 12.04 -9.37 1.39
N LYS A 91 12.32 -9.75 0.15
CA LYS A 91 13.68 -9.70 -0.42
C LYS A 91 14.18 -8.26 -0.56
N THR A 92 13.29 -7.33 -0.85
CA THR A 92 13.63 -5.90 -0.95
C THR A 92 13.55 -5.17 0.39
N ARG A 93 13.19 -5.88 1.46
CA ARG A 93 13.02 -5.36 2.82
C ARG A 93 11.97 -4.27 2.96
N ILE A 94 11.03 -4.21 2.02
CA ILE A 94 9.91 -3.26 2.10
C ILE A 94 8.98 -3.63 3.26
N ASP A 95 8.93 -4.90 3.64
CA ASP A 95 8.15 -5.37 4.79
C ASP A 95 8.62 -4.77 6.13
N SER A 96 9.86 -4.30 6.23
CA SER A 96 10.32 -3.57 7.41
C SER A 96 9.82 -2.13 7.45
N LEU A 97 9.47 -1.57 6.30
CA LEU A 97 8.92 -0.23 6.17
C LEU A 97 7.38 -0.23 6.26
N VAL A 98 6.76 -1.20 5.61
CA VAL A 98 5.29 -1.31 5.51
C VAL A 98 4.87 -2.69 5.99
N PRO A 99 4.14 -2.80 7.10
CA PRO A 99 3.70 -4.11 7.61
C PRO A 99 2.82 -4.85 6.61
N ILE A 100 2.91 -6.17 6.62
CA ILE A 100 2.11 -7.06 5.77
C ILE A 100 1.17 -7.85 6.67
N LEU A 101 -0.13 -7.79 6.39
CA LEU A 101 -1.17 -8.51 7.11
C LEU A 101 -1.95 -9.38 6.12
N PHE A 102 -2.66 -10.39 6.61
CA PHE A 102 -3.40 -11.31 5.77
C PHE A 102 -4.90 -11.34 6.07
N GLU A 103 -5.33 -10.59 7.12
CA GLU A 103 -6.73 -10.41 7.46
C GLU A 103 -7.07 -8.93 7.46
N LEU A 104 -8.20 -8.56 6.86
CA LEU A 104 -8.59 -7.17 6.74
C LEU A 104 -8.73 -6.49 8.09
N GLN A 105 -9.32 -7.16 9.07
CA GLN A 105 -9.48 -6.58 10.41
C GLN A 105 -8.12 -6.27 11.04
N ASP A 106 -7.17 -7.19 10.96
CA ASP A 106 -5.82 -7.00 11.48
C ASP A 106 -5.12 -5.83 10.76
N ALA A 107 -5.32 -5.72 9.46
CA ALA A 107 -4.76 -4.63 8.68
C ALA A 107 -5.33 -3.28 9.10
N CYS A 108 -6.64 -3.20 9.33
CA CYS A 108 -7.28 -1.98 9.80
C CYS A 108 -6.77 -1.56 11.18
N GLU A 109 -6.61 -2.51 12.08
CA GLU A 109 -6.04 -2.23 13.41
C GLU A 109 -4.60 -1.77 13.30
N ARG A 110 -3.80 -2.48 12.51
CA ARG A 110 -2.38 -2.18 12.37
C ARG A 110 -2.11 -0.83 11.72
N VAL A 111 -2.89 -0.43 10.72
CA VAL A 111 -2.68 0.84 10.01
C VAL A 111 -2.90 2.04 10.91
N MET A 112 -3.71 1.90 11.96
CA MET A 112 -3.99 2.94 12.93
C MET A 112 -2.91 3.06 14.01
N GLU A 113 -2.02 2.08 14.14
CA GLU A 113 -0.90 2.13 15.09
C GLU A 113 0.22 3.03 14.56
N PRO A 114 1.09 3.55 15.45
CA PRO A 114 2.24 4.32 15.00
C PRO A 114 3.08 3.51 14.00
N PRO A 115 3.58 4.14 12.92
CA PRO A 115 4.37 3.42 11.93
C PRO A 115 5.71 2.96 12.50
N PRO A 116 6.35 1.95 11.87
CA PRO A 116 7.67 1.51 12.29
C PRO A 116 8.67 2.65 12.24
N LYS A 117 9.59 2.70 13.21
CA LYS A 117 10.66 3.68 13.20
C LYS A 117 11.65 3.29 12.10
N LEU A 118 11.97 4.24 11.25
CA LEU A 118 13.03 4.10 10.27
C LEU A 118 14.30 4.53 10.98
N GLY A 119 15.14 3.55 11.24
CA GLY A 119 16.37 3.73 11.98
C GLY A 119 17.34 4.69 11.36
#